data_129e5b0e7014000dc95844ea10b3bd30
#
_entry.id   129e5b0e7014000dc95844ea10b3bd30
#
_cell.length_a   1.000
_cell.length_b   1.000
_cell.length_c   1.000
_cell.angle_alpha   90.00
_cell.angle_beta   90.00
_cell.angle_gamma   90.00
#
_symmetry.space_group_name_H-M   'P 1'
#
loop_
_entity.id
_entity.type
_entity.pdbx_description
1 polymer ?
#
loop_
_entity_poly.entity_id
_entity_poly.type
_entity_poly.pdbx_seq_one_letter_code
_entity_poly.pdbx_strand_id
1 'polypeptide(L)'
;MRVTNIYFSKIIKLENRLREFNFRKLPNTENKYHVDVTDDRGQRIMFTMYPDAEHMWHISASEVPQWIYYAQNILGQLIENETSSGVSN
;
A
#
# COMPACT_ATOMS: atom_id res chain seq x y z
N MET A 1 19.11 -17.03 -9.70
CA MET A 1 18.39 -15.93 -9.31
C MET A 1 16.97 -16.26 -8.98
N ARG A 2 16.43 -15.57 -8.07
CA ARG A 2 15.15 -15.95 -7.64
C ARG A 2 14.25 -14.73 -7.59
N VAL A 3 13.03 -14.89 -7.97
CA VAL A 3 12.06 -13.83 -7.96
C VAL A 3 11.41 -13.82 -6.58
N THR A 4 11.40 -12.67 -5.97
CA THR A 4 10.79 -12.52 -4.67
C THR A 4 9.45 -11.83 -4.85
N ASN A 5 8.40 -12.50 -4.45
CA ASN A 5 7.07 -11.91 -4.50
C ASN A 5 6.74 -11.41 -3.11
N ILE A 6 6.56 -10.10 -3.02
CA ILE A 6 6.18 -9.50 -1.77
C ILE A 6 4.69 -9.21 -1.83
N TYR A 7 3.98 -9.84 -0.93
CA TYR A 7 2.54 -9.70 -0.87
C TYR A 7 2.11 -9.80 0.58
N PHE A 8 1.36 -8.83 1.05
CA PHE A 8 0.90 -8.85 2.43
C PHE A 8 -0.38 -8.05 2.55
N SER A 9 -1.09 -8.26 3.64
CA SER A 9 -2.34 -7.56 3.91
C SER A 9 -2.28 -6.96 5.30
N LYS A 10 -2.90 -5.81 5.46
CA LYS A 10 -2.96 -5.13 6.75
C LYS A 10 -4.35 -4.61 6.97
N ILE A 11 -4.82 -4.70 8.19
CA ILE A 11 -6.13 -4.17 8.56
C ILE A 11 -5.90 -2.87 9.30
N ILE A 12 -6.55 -1.82 8.81
CA ILE A 12 -6.40 -0.48 9.36
C ILE A 12 -7.77 0.06 9.68
N LYS A 13 -7.87 0.76 10.78
CA LYS A 13 -9.13 1.41 11.14
C LYS A 13 -9.14 2.80 10.55
N LEU A 14 -10.04 3.03 9.62
CA LEU A 14 -10.20 4.33 8.98
C LEU A 14 -11.66 4.71 9.03
N GLU A 15 -11.94 5.91 9.52
CA GLU A 15 -13.31 6.40 9.60
C GLU A 15 -14.19 5.43 10.37
N ASN A 16 -13.65 4.92 11.49
CA ASN A 16 -14.39 4.01 12.36
C ASN A 16 -14.74 2.67 11.72
N ARG A 17 -14.04 2.30 10.66
CA ARG A 17 -14.27 1.02 10.02
C ARG A 17 -12.95 0.32 9.84
N LEU A 18 -12.96 -0.99 10.05
CA LEU A 18 -11.78 -1.79 9.78
C LEU A 18 -11.75 -2.11 8.31
N ARG A 19 -10.63 -1.80 7.67
CA ARG A 19 -10.47 -2.01 6.25
C ARG A 19 -9.21 -2.80 6.00
N GLU A 20 -9.29 -3.81 5.17
CA GLU A 20 -8.15 -4.63 4.85
C GLU A 20 -7.55 -4.16 3.53
N PHE A 21 -6.30 -3.76 3.59
CA PHE A 21 -5.56 -3.34 2.40
C PHE A 21 -4.61 -4.45 2.01
N ASN A 22 -4.59 -4.76 0.72
CA ASN A 22 -3.71 -5.79 0.18
C ASN A 22 -2.63 -5.11 -0.64
N PHE A 23 -1.37 -5.48 -0.37
CA PHE A 23 -0.22 -4.86 -1.00
C PHE A 23 0.54 -5.90 -1.80
N ARG A 24 0.94 -5.55 -3.00
CA ARG A 24 1.72 -6.44 -3.83
C ARG A 24 2.79 -5.64 -4.56
N LYS A 25 4.04 -6.03 -4.38
CA LYS A 25 5.13 -5.35 -5.07
C LYS A 25 5.05 -5.64 -6.55
N LEU A 26 5.16 -4.62 -7.36
CA LEU A 26 5.12 -4.79 -8.81
C LEU A 26 6.49 -5.28 -9.29
N PRO A 27 6.49 -6.27 -10.18
CA PRO A 27 7.75 -6.78 -10.69
C PRO A 27 8.44 -5.76 -11.57
N ASN A 28 9.76 -5.86 -11.64
CA ASN A 28 10.58 -5.03 -12.50
C ASN A 28 10.45 -3.54 -12.19
N THR A 29 10.08 -3.22 -10.97
CA THR A 29 10.07 -1.84 -10.51
C THR A 29 10.89 -1.78 -9.24
N GLU A 30 11.31 -0.58 -8.89
CA GLU A 30 12.14 -0.46 -7.73
C GLU A 30 11.37 -0.55 -6.45
N ASN A 31 10.29 0.14 -6.34
CA ASN A 31 9.55 0.14 -5.08
C ASN A 31 8.09 0.44 -5.27
N LYS A 32 7.54 0.07 -6.40
CA LYS A 32 6.14 0.34 -6.62
C LYS A 32 5.30 -0.79 -6.12
N TYR A 33 4.21 -0.44 -5.48
CA TYR A 33 3.30 -1.42 -4.92
C TYR A 33 1.90 -1.21 -5.46
N HIS A 34 1.26 -2.31 -5.79
CA HIS A 34 -0.15 -2.30 -6.15
C HIS A 34 -0.94 -2.53 -4.88
N VAL A 35 -1.89 -1.66 -4.60
CA VAL A 35 -2.67 -1.73 -3.38
C VAL A 35 -4.12 -1.80 -3.74
N ASP A 36 -4.88 -2.61 -3.02
CA ASP A 36 -6.31 -2.65 -3.22
C ASP A 36 -7.02 -2.77 -1.89
N VAL A 37 -8.25 -2.31 -1.88
CA VAL A 37 -9.10 -2.33 -0.71
C VAL A 37 -10.53 -2.35 -1.19
N THR A 38 -11.42 -2.91 -0.39
CA THR A 38 -12.83 -2.94 -0.73
C THR A 38 -13.55 -1.84 0.04
N ASP A 39 -14.40 -1.08 -0.66
CA ASP A 39 -15.11 0.00 -0.01
C ASP A 39 -16.37 -0.52 0.67
N ASP A 40 -17.19 0.41 1.20
CA ASP A 40 -18.36 0.04 1.97
C ASP A 40 -19.42 -0.65 1.13
N ARG A 41 -19.35 -0.47 -0.18
CA ARG A 41 -20.33 -1.08 -1.06
C ARG A 41 -19.86 -2.41 -1.62
N GLY A 42 -18.69 -2.87 -1.19
CA GLY A 42 -18.14 -4.09 -1.71
C GLY A 42 -17.39 -3.92 -3.01
N GLN A 43 -17.14 -2.69 -3.42
CA GLN A 43 -16.41 -2.43 -4.64
C GLN A 43 -14.93 -2.36 -4.36
N ARG A 44 -14.16 -2.98 -5.25
CA ARG A 44 -12.72 -3.01 -5.08
C ARG A 44 -12.10 -1.75 -5.67
N ILE A 45 -11.27 -1.11 -4.88
CA ILE A 45 -10.55 0.07 -5.31
C ILE A 45 -9.08 -0.30 -5.40
N MET A 46 -8.47 -0.02 -6.54
CA MET A 46 -7.06 -0.37 -6.77
C MET A 46 -6.27 0.87 -7.12
N PHE A 47 -5.06 0.94 -6.62
CA PHE A 47 -4.17 2.05 -6.91
C PHE A 47 -2.74 1.59 -6.73
N THR A 48 -1.81 2.42 -7.21
CA THR A 48 -0.38 2.13 -7.09
C THR A 48 0.25 3.13 -6.15
N MET A 49 1.22 2.67 -5.36
CA MET A 49 1.97 3.55 -4.48
C MET A 49 3.45 3.46 -4.80
N TYR A 50 4.13 4.56 -4.64
CA TYR A 50 5.56 4.63 -4.90
C TYR A 50 6.20 5.65 -3.96
N PRO A 51 7.47 5.46 -3.57
CA PRO A 51 8.16 6.43 -2.73
C PRO A 51 8.89 7.46 -3.59
N ASP A 52 9.02 8.66 -3.06
CA ASP A 52 9.86 9.65 -3.73
C ASP A 52 11.28 9.55 -3.18
N ALA A 53 12.11 10.52 -3.57
CA ALA A 53 13.52 10.47 -3.17
C ALA A 53 13.71 10.58 -1.66
N GLU A 54 12.74 11.07 -0.95
CA GLU A 54 12.83 11.21 0.49
C GLU A 54 12.10 10.12 1.23
N HIS A 55 11.72 9.05 0.50
CA HIS A 55 11.00 7.92 1.08
C HIS A 55 9.61 8.27 1.56
N MET A 56 9.03 9.33 1.01
CA MET A 56 7.63 9.63 1.29
C MET A 56 6.80 8.96 0.21
N TRP A 57 5.76 8.29 0.64
CA TRP A 57 4.96 7.49 -0.27
C TRP A 57 3.80 8.27 -0.86
N HIS A 58 3.55 8.04 -2.12
CA HIS A 58 2.52 8.73 -2.87
C HIS A 58 1.58 7.75 -3.53
N ILE A 59 0.32 8.13 -3.61
CA ILE A 59 -0.67 7.35 -4.31
C ILE A 59 -0.73 7.84 -5.74
N SER A 60 -0.52 6.92 -6.68
CA SER A 60 -0.55 7.24 -8.09
C SER A 60 -1.87 6.73 -8.66
N ALA A 61 -2.87 7.56 -8.59
CA ALA A 61 -4.18 7.24 -9.13
C ALA A 61 -4.92 8.53 -9.33
N SER A 62 -5.67 8.61 -10.41
CA SER A 62 -6.36 9.85 -10.70
C SER A 62 -7.59 10.01 -9.82
N GLU A 63 -8.17 8.91 -9.37
CA GLU A 63 -9.42 8.99 -8.65
C GLU A 63 -9.51 7.94 -7.58
N VAL A 64 -9.24 8.34 -6.35
CA VAL A 64 -9.50 7.48 -5.20
C VAL A 64 -10.27 8.32 -4.20
N PRO A 65 -11.09 7.68 -3.36
CA PRO A 65 -11.81 8.42 -2.32
C PRO A 65 -10.86 9.15 -1.40
N GLN A 66 -11.33 10.25 -0.83
CA GLN A 66 -10.49 11.03 0.06
C GLN A 66 -10.00 10.22 1.26
N TRP A 67 -10.81 9.29 1.75
CA TRP A 67 -10.39 8.53 2.92
C TRP A 67 -9.14 7.69 2.61
N ILE A 68 -8.92 7.35 1.34
CA ILE A 68 -7.69 6.65 0.96
C ILE A 68 -6.52 7.62 0.94
N TYR A 69 -6.72 8.82 0.40
CA TYR A 69 -5.65 9.81 0.40
C TYR A 69 -5.22 10.16 1.82
N TYR A 70 -6.17 10.25 2.72
CA TYR A 70 -5.82 10.54 4.10
C TYR A 70 -4.98 9.44 4.71
N ALA A 71 -5.07 8.25 4.19
CA ALA A 71 -4.30 7.13 4.72
C ALA A 71 -2.94 6.98 4.03
N GLN A 72 -2.62 7.86 3.08
CA GLN A 72 -1.41 7.71 2.29
C GLN A 72 -0.15 7.51 3.14
N ASN A 73 0.02 8.32 4.16
CA ASN A 73 1.22 8.20 4.98
C ASN A 73 1.20 6.92 5.81
N ILE A 74 0.03 6.54 6.28
CA ILE A 74 -0.09 5.30 7.05
C ILE A 74 0.24 4.11 6.17
N LEU A 75 -0.30 4.10 4.96
CA LEU A 75 -0.06 2.99 4.04
C LEU A 75 1.42 2.91 3.67
N GLY A 76 2.03 4.05 3.43
CA GLY A 76 3.46 4.07 3.13
C GLY A 76 4.29 3.54 4.28
N GLN A 77 3.91 3.91 5.50
CA GLN A 77 4.63 3.45 6.67
C GLN A 77 4.50 1.93 6.82
N LEU A 78 3.34 1.40 6.50
CA LEU A 78 3.15 -0.04 6.58
C LEU A 78 4.03 -0.77 5.57
N ILE A 79 4.17 -0.20 4.37
CA ILE A 79 5.05 -0.80 3.39
C ILE A 79 6.49 -0.76 3.89
N GLU A 80 6.92 0.36 4.44
CA GLU A 80 8.28 0.47 4.96
C GLU A 80 8.52 -0.52 6.07
N ASN A 81 7.57 -0.64 6.98
CA ASN A 81 7.73 -1.56 8.09
C ASN A 81 7.80 -3.00 7.64
N GLU A 82 6.96 -3.34 6.67
CA GLU A 82 6.93 -4.72 6.21
C GLU A 82 8.20 -5.08 5.48
N THR A 83 8.71 -4.17 4.67
CA THR A 83 9.90 -4.48 3.88
C THR A 83 11.17 -4.34 4.70
N SER A 84 11.18 -3.47 5.69
CA SER A 84 12.38 -3.31 6.51
C SER A 84 12.55 -4.44 7.50
N SER A 85 11.45 -4.98 8.01
CA SER A 85 11.56 -5.98 9.06
C SER A 85 12.26 -7.23 8.57
N GLY A 86 12.21 -7.50 7.29
CA GLY A 86 12.90 -8.67 6.77
C GLY A 86 14.38 -8.48 6.62
N VAL A 87 14.84 -7.27 6.75
CA VAL A 87 16.25 -6.96 6.55
C VAL A 87 16.98 -6.81 7.86
N SER A 88 16.25 -6.40 8.84
CA SER A 88 16.96 -6.13 10.07
C SER A 88 17.40 -7.42 10.69
N ASN A 89 18.22 -7.35 11.35
CA ASN A 89 18.69 -8.46 12.05
C ASN A 89 20.01 -8.38 12.32
#